data_b5e7a5aa44ef1c89e735f3274c444ddb
#
_entry.id   b5e7a5aa44ef1c89e735f3274c444ddb
#
_cell.length_a   1.000
_cell.length_b   1.000
_cell.length_c   1.000
_cell.angle_alpha   90.00
_cell.angle_beta   90.00
_cell.angle_gamma   90.00
#
_symmetry.space_group_name_H-M   'P 1'
#
loop_
_entity.id
_entity.type
_entity.pdbx_description
1 polymer ?
#
loop_
_entity_poly.entity_id
_entity_poly.type
_entity_poly.pdbx_seq_one_letter_code
_entity_poly.pdbx_strand_id
1 'polypeptide(L)'
;MAKLIVNADDFGYSEGVNHGIISAHKNGIVTSCTVMANMPGFEHGMALIKENPTLRCGVHMTLTCYKPLLKDHKTIVDENGNFFRRPSEEVLKNIDLEEVYREFKAQIEKVRERVEITHLDSHHHVHGEEYLRPVIERIANEYKLPMRQSSEMAIDGVTYAKCLGNFYMNNVKEE
;
A
#
# COMPACT_ATOMS: atom_id res chain seq x y z
N MET A 1 19.52 8.25 18.59
CA MET A 1 20.00 8.03 17.21
C MET A 1 18.77 7.97 16.30
N ALA A 2 18.68 8.80 15.28
CA ALA A 2 17.56 8.76 14.33
C ALA A 2 17.67 7.50 13.46
N LYS A 3 16.52 6.89 13.15
CA LYS A 3 16.45 5.75 12.23
C LYS A 3 15.74 6.20 10.95
N LEU A 4 16.28 5.84 9.80
CA LEU A 4 15.68 6.10 8.49
C LEU A 4 15.12 4.79 7.93
N ILE A 5 13.88 4.84 7.46
CA ILE A 5 13.25 3.76 6.69
C ILE A 5 13.21 4.24 5.23
N VAL A 6 13.78 3.46 4.33
CA VAL A 6 13.67 3.69 2.88
C VAL A 6 12.75 2.59 2.34
N ASN A 7 11.50 2.98 2.06
CA ASN A 7 10.48 2.07 1.55
C ASN A 7 10.38 2.15 0.03
N ALA A 8 10.36 1.02 -0.63
CA ALA A 8 10.06 0.91 -2.04
C ALA A 8 8.59 0.49 -2.22
N ASP A 9 7.81 1.35 -2.83
CA ASP A 9 6.40 1.12 -3.13
C ASP A 9 6.24 0.16 -4.34
N ASP A 10 5.02 -0.32 -4.55
CA ASP A 10 4.59 -1.09 -5.73
C ASP A 10 5.25 -2.47 -5.91
N PHE A 11 5.77 -3.10 -4.85
CA PHE A 11 6.25 -4.48 -4.96
C PHE A 11 5.10 -5.41 -5.32
N GLY A 12 5.29 -6.27 -6.31
CA GLY A 12 4.22 -7.10 -6.88
C GLY A 12 3.57 -6.51 -8.13
N TYR A 13 3.84 -5.25 -8.49
CA TYR A 13 3.28 -4.62 -9.69
C TYR A 13 3.62 -5.42 -10.95
N SER A 14 4.89 -5.73 -11.14
CA SER A 14 5.41 -6.56 -12.23
C SER A 14 6.72 -7.24 -11.83
N GLU A 15 7.17 -8.23 -12.59
CA GLU A 15 8.46 -8.87 -12.37
C GLU A 15 9.61 -7.87 -12.46
N GLY A 16 9.56 -6.93 -13.41
CA GLY A 16 10.59 -5.90 -13.57
C GLY A 16 10.69 -4.98 -12.35
N VAL A 17 9.55 -4.53 -11.80
CA VAL A 17 9.51 -3.73 -10.56
C VAL A 17 10.08 -4.54 -9.40
N ASN A 18 9.67 -5.80 -9.25
CA ASN A 18 10.17 -6.66 -8.19
C ASN A 18 11.69 -6.80 -8.23
N HIS A 19 12.26 -7.10 -9.41
CA HIS A 19 13.71 -7.19 -9.58
C HIS A 19 14.43 -5.87 -9.27
N GLY A 20 13.85 -4.73 -9.70
CA GLY A 20 14.38 -3.40 -9.39
C GLY A 20 14.47 -3.15 -7.89
N ILE A 21 13.40 -3.46 -7.16
CA ILE A 21 13.33 -3.28 -5.70
C ILE A 21 14.32 -4.21 -4.98
N ILE A 22 14.40 -5.48 -5.38
CA ILE A 22 15.39 -6.42 -4.83
C ILE A 22 16.82 -5.93 -5.09
N SER A 23 17.11 -5.42 -6.29
CA SER A 23 18.41 -4.83 -6.59
C SER A 23 18.72 -3.62 -5.71
N ALA A 24 17.76 -2.72 -5.54
CA ALA A 24 17.90 -1.56 -4.67
C ALA A 24 18.05 -1.93 -3.19
N HIS A 25 17.49 -3.07 -2.75
CA HIS A 25 17.71 -3.61 -1.42
C HIS A 25 19.12 -4.21 -1.26
N LYS A 26 19.56 -5.03 -2.21
CA LYS A 26 20.86 -5.71 -2.14
C LYS A 26 22.05 -4.79 -2.33
N ASN A 27 21.91 -3.81 -3.20
CA ASN A 27 23.03 -2.98 -3.68
C ASN A 27 22.88 -1.50 -3.30
N GLY A 28 21.77 -1.11 -2.67
CA GLY A 28 21.44 0.27 -2.31
C GLY A 28 20.97 0.41 -0.87
N ILE A 29 20.04 1.35 -0.66
CA ILE A 29 19.61 1.77 0.68
C ILE A 29 18.19 1.32 1.04
N VAL A 30 17.48 0.59 0.19
CA VAL A 30 16.11 0.13 0.44
C VAL A 30 16.10 -0.87 1.60
N THR A 31 15.29 -0.58 2.62
CA THR A 31 15.18 -1.41 3.82
C THR A 31 13.82 -2.10 3.97
N SER A 32 12.81 -1.58 3.26
CA SER A 32 11.45 -2.13 3.24
C SER A 32 10.80 -1.97 1.88
N CYS A 33 9.74 -2.71 1.66
CA CYS A 33 8.86 -2.54 0.52
C CYS A 33 7.40 -2.66 0.96
N THR A 34 6.47 -2.15 0.14
CA THR A 34 5.05 -2.40 0.32
C THR A 34 4.45 -3.10 -0.89
N VAL A 35 3.70 -4.16 -0.60
CA VAL A 35 3.28 -5.19 -1.56
C VAL A 35 1.86 -4.93 -2.04
N MET A 36 1.68 -4.90 -3.36
CA MET A 36 0.38 -4.84 -4.04
C MET A 36 -0.16 -6.26 -4.25
N ALA A 37 -1.10 -6.67 -3.43
CA ALA A 37 -1.62 -8.05 -3.41
C ALA A 37 -2.42 -8.44 -4.65
N ASN A 38 -3.01 -7.44 -5.34
CA ASN A 38 -3.88 -7.62 -6.49
C ASN A 38 -3.15 -7.63 -7.84
N MET A 39 -1.85 -7.35 -7.87
CA MET A 39 -1.11 -7.14 -9.10
C MET A 39 -0.53 -8.44 -9.69
N PRO A 40 -0.30 -8.48 -11.03
CA PRO A 40 0.17 -9.69 -11.71
C PRO A 40 1.52 -10.23 -11.23
N GLY A 41 2.41 -9.37 -10.76
CA GLY A 41 3.73 -9.74 -10.25
C GLY A 41 3.74 -10.24 -8.80
N PHE A 42 2.58 -10.39 -8.15
CA PHE A 42 2.49 -10.76 -6.73
C PHE A 42 3.20 -12.08 -6.41
N GLU A 43 2.88 -13.17 -7.11
CA GLU A 43 3.46 -14.50 -6.81
C GLU A 43 4.98 -14.53 -7.04
N HIS A 44 5.44 -13.90 -8.12
CA HIS A 44 6.87 -13.70 -8.36
C HIS A 44 7.53 -12.88 -7.24
N GLY A 45 6.87 -11.81 -6.79
CA GLY A 45 7.35 -11.00 -5.68
C GLY A 45 7.48 -11.80 -4.38
N MET A 46 6.49 -12.61 -4.05
CA MET A 46 6.52 -13.45 -2.82
C MET A 46 7.67 -14.46 -2.85
N ALA A 47 7.98 -15.04 -4.00
CA ALA A 47 9.14 -15.91 -4.14
C ALA A 47 10.46 -15.16 -3.86
N LEU A 48 10.62 -13.95 -4.41
CA LEU A 48 11.81 -13.12 -4.17
C LEU A 48 11.94 -12.66 -2.72
N ILE A 49 10.86 -12.30 -2.04
CA ILE A 49 10.91 -11.93 -0.61
C ILE A 49 11.42 -13.10 0.24
N LYS A 50 10.99 -14.32 -0.04
CA LYS A 50 11.44 -15.52 0.67
C LYS A 50 12.94 -15.72 0.57
N GLU A 51 13.54 -15.34 -0.57
CA GLU A 51 15.00 -15.39 -0.79
C GLU A 51 15.74 -14.18 -0.18
N ASN A 52 15.02 -13.15 0.24
CA ASN A 52 15.59 -11.91 0.78
C ASN A 52 14.96 -11.54 2.15
N PRO A 53 15.17 -12.33 3.19
CA PRO A 53 14.47 -12.21 4.48
C PRO A 53 14.80 -10.92 5.26
N THR A 54 15.80 -10.17 4.84
CA THR A 54 16.14 -8.87 5.41
C THR A 54 15.32 -7.71 4.89
N LEU A 55 14.64 -7.88 3.74
CA LEU A 55 13.71 -6.89 3.20
C LEU A 55 12.40 -6.95 4.00
N ARG A 56 12.10 -5.89 4.74
CA ARG A 56 10.86 -5.78 5.51
C ARG A 56 9.69 -5.50 4.59
N CYS A 57 8.55 -6.17 4.84
CA CYS A 57 7.38 -6.08 3.97
C CYS A 57 6.21 -5.42 4.69
N GLY A 58 5.59 -4.47 4.05
CA GLY A 58 4.27 -3.94 4.38
C GLY A 58 3.26 -4.28 3.29
N VAL A 59 2.04 -3.78 3.44
CA VAL A 59 0.99 -3.92 2.42
C VAL A 59 0.70 -2.58 1.78
N HIS A 60 0.77 -2.53 0.45
CA HIS A 60 0.41 -1.38 -0.38
C HIS A 60 -1.05 -1.52 -0.83
N MET A 61 -1.97 -1.12 0.06
CA MET A 61 -3.40 -1.23 -0.19
C MET A 61 -3.80 -0.48 -1.47
N THR A 62 -4.50 -1.15 -2.36
CA THR A 62 -4.80 -0.64 -3.70
C THR A 62 -6.30 -0.51 -3.90
N LEU A 63 -6.73 0.68 -4.34
CA LEU A 63 -8.12 1.01 -4.68
C LEU A 63 -8.24 1.71 -6.04
N THR A 64 -7.13 1.98 -6.70
CA THR A 64 -7.06 2.84 -7.90
C THR A 64 -6.25 2.23 -9.04
N CYS A 65 -5.88 0.96 -8.93
CA CYS A 65 -5.05 0.29 -9.94
C CYS A 65 -5.46 -1.17 -10.12
N TYR A 66 -5.63 -1.58 -11.39
CA TYR A 66 -5.94 -2.95 -11.79
C TYR A 66 -7.30 -3.44 -11.28
N LYS A 67 -7.43 -4.72 -10.93
CA LYS A 67 -8.68 -5.35 -10.47
C LYS A 67 -8.62 -5.65 -8.98
N PRO A 68 -9.76 -5.60 -8.27
CA PRO A 68 -9.85 -6.07 -6.90
C PRO A 68 -9.60 -7.58 -6.80
N LEU A 69 -9.28 -8.05 -5.61
CA LEU A 69 -9.19 -9.48 -5.29
C LEU A 69 -10.59 -10.11 -5.21
N LEU A 70 -11.55 -9.40 -4.63
CA LEU A 70 -12.93 -9.84 -4.52
C LEU A 70 -13.70 -9.43 -5.77
N LYS A 71 -14.61 -10.30 -6.23
CA LYS A 71 -15.31 -10.13 -7.53
C LYS A 71 -16.72 -9.55 -7.40
N ASP A 72 -17.21 -9.38 -6.19
CA ASP A 72 -18.59 -8.99 -5.91
C ASP A 72 -18.78 -7.50 -5.64
N HIS A 73 -17.73 -6.70 -5.86
CA HIS A 73 -17.79 -5.25 -5.75
C HIS A 73 -18.62 -4.59 -6.85
N LYS A 74 -19.29 -3.48 -6.50
CA LYS A 74 -20.18 -2.74 -7.39
C LYS A 74 -19.86 -1.24 -7.42
N THR A 75 -19.41 -0.68 -6.30
CA THR A 75 -19.27 0.77 -6.15
C THR A 75 -17.83 1.26 -6.32
N ILE A 76 -16.86 0.36 -6.22
CA ILE A 76 -15.42 0.67 -6.32
C ILE A 76 -14.79 0.23 -7.63
N VAL A 77 -15.59 -0.29 -8.56
CA VAL A 77 -15.13 -0.79 -9.86
C VAL A 77 -15.93 -0.21 -11.02
N ASP A 78 -15.28 -0.12 -12.18
CA ASP A 78 -15.90 0.25 -13.44
C ASP A 78 -16.67 -0.93 -14.06
N GLU A 79 -17.29 -0.71 -15.22
CA GLU A 79 -18.04 -1.71 -16.00
C GLU A 79 -17.21 -2.93 -16.44
N ASN A 80 -15.88 -2.80 -16.46
CA ASN A 80 -14.93 -3.87 -16.79
C ASN A 80 -14.41 -4.59 -15.54
N GLY A 81 -14.87 -4.21 -14.34
CA GLY A 81 -14.45 -4.75 -13.07
C GLY A 81 -13.05 -4.32 -12.65
N ASN A 82 -12.56 -3.18 -13.15
CA ASN A 82 -11.31 -2.58 -12.70
C ASN A 82 -11.59 -1.49 -11.67
N PHE A 83 -10.66 -1.26 -10.76
CA PHE A 83 -10.73 -0.08 -9.91
C PHE A 83 -10.75 1.21 -10.73
N PHE A 84 -11.50 2.20 -10.28
CA PHE A 84 -11.43 3.55 -10.85
C PHE A 84 -10.06 4.17 -10.59
N ARG A 85 -9.31 4.47 -11.63
CA ARG A 85 -8.00 5.12 -11.48
C ARG A 85 -8.12 6.54 -10.91
N ARG A 86 -9.16 7.26 -11.30
CA ARG A 86 -9.51 8.60 -10.84
C ARG A 86 -11.01 8.69 -10.70
N PRO A 87 -11.58 8.27 -9.57
CA PRO A 87 -13.01 8.30 -9.37
C PRO A 87 -13.54 9.74 -9.45
N SER A 88 -14.67 9.95 -10.09
CA SER A 88 -15.38 11.22 -10.09
C SER A 88 -15.99 11.50 -8.71
N GLU A 89 -16.34 12.75 -8.44
CA GLU A 89 -17.07 13.11 -7.20
C GLU A 89 -18.37 12.31 -7.03
N GLU A 90 -19.04 12.00 -8.13
CA GLU A 90 -20.27 11.18 -8.12
C GLU A 90 -19.98 9.75 -7.67
N VAL A 91 -18.90 9.13 -8.18
CA VAL A 91 -18.44 7.81 -7.73
C VAL A 91 -18.09 7.85 -6.25
N LEU A 92 -17.33 8.86 -5.81
CA LEU A 92 -16.91 9.00 -4.41
C LEU A 92 -18.11 9.15 -3.45
N LYS A 93 -19.17 9.87 -3.84
CA LYS A 93 -20.39 10.01 -3.05
C LYS A 93 -21.18 8.72 -2.89
N ASN A 94 -21.03 7.78 -3.82
CA ASN A 94 -21.77 6.51 -3.86
C ASN A 94 -20.92 5.30 -3.47
N ILE A 95 -19.67 5.50 -3.05
CA ILE A 95 -18.80 4.41 -2.60
C ILE A 95 -19.39 3.74 -1.35
N ASP A 96 -19.52 2.41 -1.42
CA ASP A 96 -19.80 1.58 -0.26
C ASP A 96 -18.50 1.32 0.52
N LEU A 97 -18.40 1.92 1.70
CA LEU A 97 -17.23 1.77 2.55
C LEU A 97 -17.01 0.33 3.05
N GLU A 98 -18.06 -0.49 3.08
CA GLU A 98 -17.91 -1.90 3.43
C GLU A 98 -17.25 -2.69 2.28
N GLU A 99 -17.51 -2.33 1.02
CA GLU A 99 -16.76 -2.90 -0.11
C GLU A 99 -15.27 -2.55 -0.02
N VAL A 100 -14.94 -1.30 0.28
CA VAL A 100 -13.55 -0.86 0.47
C VAL A 100 -12.88 -1.62 1.61
N TYR A 101 -13.54 -1.73 2.76
CA TYR A 101 -13.00 -2.44 3.91
C TYR A 101 -12.74 -3.91 3.59
N ARG A 102 -13.71 -4.62 2.99
CA ARG A 102 -13.56 -6.03 2.62
C ARG A 102 -12.40 -6.25 1.66
N GLU A 103 -12.24 -5.36 0.69
CA GLU A 103 -11.16 -5.44 -0.28
C GLU A 103 -9.79 -5.19 0.37
N PHE A 104 -9.64 -4.12 1.16
CA PHE A 104 -8.38 -3.86 1.87
C PHE A 104 -8.03 -5.01 2.81
N LYS A 105 -9.01 -5.55 3.52
CA LYS A 105 -8.81 -6.73 4.36
C LYS A 105 -8.33 -7.93 3.54
N ALA A 106 -8.96 -8.21 2.40
CA ALA A 106 -8.55 -9.30 1.53
C ALA A 106 -7.11 -9.13 1.02
N GLN A 107 -6.71 -7.90 0.68
CA GLN A 107 -5.34 -7.60 0.26
C GLN A 107 -4.34 -7.80 1.41
N ILE A 108 -4.66 -7.34 2.60
CA ILE A 108 -3.80 -7.50 3.78
C ILE A 108 -3.62 -8.98 4.12
N GLU A 109 -4.72 -9.74 4.21
CA GLU A 109 -4.68 -11.16 4.57
C GLU A 109 -3.91 -11.97 3.52
N LYS A 110 -4.09 -11.69 2.22
CA LYS A 110 -3.35 -12.36 1.16
C LYS A 110 -1.84 -12.21 1.29
N VAL A 111 -1.35 -11.02 1.65
CA VAL A 111 0.08 -10.80 1.90
C VAL A 111 0.51 -11.50 3.19
N ARG A 112 -0.30 -11.37 4.26
CA ARG A 112 -0.03 -11.93 5.59
C ARG A 112 0.08 -13.46 5.59
N GLU A 113 -0.67 -14.13 4.74
CA GLU A 113 -0.57 -15.59 4.54
C GLU A 113 0.80 -16.02 4.00
N ARG A 114 1.56 -15.12 3.41
CA ARG A 114 2.82 -15.42 2.73
C ARG A 114 4.05 -14.94 3.47
N VAL A 115 3.95 -13.80 4.18
CA VAL A 115 5.04 -13.14 4.88
C VAL A 115 4.54 -12.42 6.12
N GLU A 116 5.43 -12.19 7.09
CA GLU A 116 5.17 -11.28 8.20
C GLU A 116 5.12 -9.85 7.70
N ILE A 117 4.01 -9.15 7.97
CA ILE A 117 3.83 -7.75 7.58
C ILE A 117 4.21 -6.81 8.73
N THR A 118 4.89 -5.72 8.42
CA THR A 118 5.44 -4.80 9.42
C THR A 118 4.75 -3.43 9.45
N HIS A 119 4.06 -3.05 8.38
CA HIS A 119 3.39 -1.75 8.24
C HIS A 119 2.37 -1.75 7.12
N LEU A 120 1.57 -0.70 7.07
CA LEU A 120 0.57 -0.47 6.02
C LEU A 120 0.80 0.90 5.36
N ASP A 121 0.54 0.95 4.08
CA ASP A 121 0.37 2.18 3.30
C ASP A 121 -0.57 1.93 2.12
N SER A 122 -0.65 2.82 1.14
CA SER A 122 -1.50 2.58 -0.02
C SER A 122 -1.01 3.25 -1.28
N HIS A 123 -1.34 2.63 -2.39
CA HIS A 123 -1.13 3.18 -3.74
C HIS A 123 -1.89 4.50 -3.90
N HIS A 124 -1.22 5.51 -4.47
CA HIS A 124 -1.73 6.88 -4.60
C HIS A 124 -2.15 7.53 -3.28
N HIS A 125 -1.64 7.04 -2.14
CA HIS A 125 -1.91 7.57 -0.80
C HIS A 125 -3.39 7.61 -0.40
N VAL A 126 -4.22 6.73 -0.98
CA VAL A 126 -5.69 6.74 -0.73
C VAL A 126 -6.05 6.56 0.75
N HIS A 127 -5.18 5.96 1.57
CA HIS A 127 -5.40 5.86 3.02
C HIS A 127 -5.39 7.21 3.76
N GLY A 128 -4.95 8.28 3.11
CA GLY A 128 -5.00 9.65 3.63
C GLY A 128 -6.24 10.44 3.21
N GLU A 129 -7.13 9.85 2.42
CA GLU A 129 -8.35 10.50 1.96
C GLU A 129 -9.42 10.51 3.06
N GLU A 130 -9.99 11.69 3.34
CA GLU A 130 -10.93 11.88 4.47
C GLU A 130 -12.18 11.00 4.34
N TYR A 131 -12.68 10.77 3.13
CA TYR A 131 -13.85 9.90 2.91
C TYR A 131 -13.60 8.43 3.26
N LEU A 132 -12.33 8.00 3.30
CA LEU A 132 -11.94 6.63 3.70
C LEU A 132 -11.60 6.51 5.18
N ARG A 133 -11.60 7.63 5.95
CA ARG A 133 -11.27 7.63 7.38
C ARG A 133 -11.94 6.49 8.16
N PRO A 134 -13.26 6.23 8.05
CA PRO A 134 -13.89 5.17 8.84
C PRO A 134 -13.33 3.77 8.52
N VAL A 135 -12.97 3.54 7.26
CA VAL A 135 -12.37 2.26 6.83
C VAL A 135 -10.96 2.13 7.39
N ILE A 136 -10.15 3.19 7.29
CA ILE A 136 -8.77 3.19 7.75
C ILE A 136 -8.70 3.05 9.27
N GLU A 137 -9.59 3.71 10.01
CA GLU A 137 -9.72 3.53 11.47
C GLU A 137 -10.04 2.08 11.84
N ARG A 138 -10.96 1.45 11.10
CA ARG A 138 -11.31 0.04 11.31
C ARG A 138 -10.13 -0.89 11.04
N ILE A 139 -9.41 -0.71 9.93
CA ILE A 139 -8.18 -1.45 9.56
C ILE A 139 -7.10 -1.24 10.62
N ALA A 140 -6.86 0.00 11.03
CA ALA A 140 -5.85 0.34 12.03
C ALA A 140 -6.12 -0.33 13.38
N ASN A 141 -7.38 -0.33 13.83
CA ASN A 141 -7.82 -0.97 15.06
C ASN A 141 -7.73 -2.51 15.02
N GLU A 142 -7.97 -3.11 13.86
CA GLU A 142 -7.93 -4.56 13.69
C GLU A 142 -6.49 -5.07 13.64
N TYR A 143 -5.63 -4.43 12.82
CA TYR A 143 -4.27 -4.94 12.59
C TYR A 143 -3.22 -4.37 13.53
N LYS A 144 -3.44 -3.19 14.10
CA LYS A 144 -2.52 -2.50 15.03
C LYS A 144 -1.08 -2.36 14.50
N LEU A 145 -0.96 -2.19 13.19
CA LEU A 145 0.31 -2.01 12.51
C LEU A 145 0.63 -0.52 12.33
N PRO A 146 1.91 -0.15 12.34
CA PRO A 146 2.31 1.19 11.93
C PRO A 146 1.83 1.53 10.52
N MET A 147 1.52 2.80 10.27
CA MET A 147 1.11 3.28 8.96
C MET A 147 2.02 4.42 8.47
N ARG A 148 2.18 4.54 7.15
CA ARG A 148 2.80 5.72 6.56
C ARG A 148 1.89 6.93 6.78
N GLN A 149 2.45 8.05 7.19
CA GLN A 149 1.73 9.32 7.22
C GLN A 149 1.59 9.85 5.78
N SER A 150 0.38 10.04 5.30
CA SER A 150 0.10 10.56 3.94
C SER A 150 -0.64 11.89 3.92
N SER A 151 -1.23 12.28 5.05
CA SER A 151 -1.97 13.53 5.24
C SER A 151 -1.83 14.00 6.68
N GLU A 152 -2.49 15.10 7.03
CA GLU A 152 -2.62 15.54 8.42
C GLU A 152 -3.61 14.67 9.24
N MET A 153 -4.28 13.72 8.59
CA MET A 153 -5.19 12.79 9.25
C MET A 153 -4.41 11.90 10.20
N ALA A 154 -4.67 12.04 11.49
CA ALA A 154 -4.18 11.15 12.52
C ALA A 154 -5.33 10.31 13.07
N ILE A 155 -5.06 9.03 13.30
CA ILE A 155 -5.98 8.08 13.93
C ILE A 155 -5.41 7.73 15.29
N ASP A 156 -6.23 7.83 16.33
CA ASP A 156 -5.82 7.55 17.70
C ASP A 156 -5.31 6.10 17.83
N GLY A 157 -4.21 5.95 18.52
CA GLY A 157 -3.60 4.62 18.76
C GLY A 157 -2.76 4.07 17.60
N VAL A 158 -2.67 4.78 16.47
CA VAL A 158 -1.83 4.39 15.33
C VAL A 158 -0.46 5.02 15.43
N THR A 159 0.58 4.20 15.26
CA THR A 159 1.94 4.69 15.10
C THR A 159 2.18 5.07 13.63
N TYR A 160 2.52 6.33 13.40
CA TYR A 160 2.84 6.83 12.07
C TYR A 160 4.34 6.96 11.86
N ALA A 161 4.83 6.45 10.72
CA ALA A 161 6.15 6.81 10.21
C ALA A 161 6.04 8.16 9.48
N LYS A 162 6.74 9.18 9.99
CA LYS A 162 6.78 10.49 9.33
C LYS A 162 7.36 10.35 7.93
N CYS A 163 6.58 10.75 6.93
CA CYS A 163 7.03 10.72 5.55
C CYS A 163 7.91 11.95 5.24
N LEU A 164 9.07 11.71 4.64
CA LEU A 164 9.92 12.75 4.07
C LEU A 164 9.57 12.92 2.58
N GLY A 165 8.31 13.26 2.29
CA GLY A 165 7.76 13.32 0.94
C GLY A 165 8.39 14.35 0.00
N ASN A 166 9.17 15.29 0.53
CA ASN A 166 9.82 16.32 -0.28
C ASN A 166 11.10 15.85 -0.97
N PHE A 167 11.53 14.62 -0.73
CA PHE A 167 12.80 14.12 -1.25
C PHE A 167 12.80 14.01 -2.79
N TYR A 168 11.66 13.73 -3.41
CA TYR A 168 11.55 13.63 -4.88
C TYR A 168 10.73 14.78 -5.52
N MET A 169 10.00 15.56 -4.72
CA MET A 169 9.17 16.66 -5.22
C MET A 169 9.93 17.99 -5.33
N ASN A 170 10.94 18.20 -4.52
CA ASN A 170 11.77 19.41 -4.54
C ASN A 170 13.17 19.00 -4.95
N ASN A 171 13.71 19.66 -5.96
CA ASN A 171 15.12 19.55 -6.32
C ASN A 171 15.98 19.60 -5.05
N VAL A 172 16.42 18.44 -4.58
CA VAL A 172 17.43 18.37 -3.52
C VAL A 172 18.66 19.05 -4.09
N LYS A 173 18.92 20.27 -3.67
CA LYS A 173 20.18 20.93 -3.99
C LYS A 173 21.24 20.17 -3.19
N GLU A 174 22.19 19.59 -3.89
CA GLU A 174 23.44 19.14 -3.28
C GLU A 174 24.09 20.40 -2.66
N GLU A 175 24.21 20.43 -1.35
CA GLU A 175 25.08 21.35 -0.62
C GLU A 175 26.45 20.70 -0.44
#